data_bef45e1772845b3ad1ea7e9747fb59d0
#
_entry.id   bef45e1772845b3ad1ea7e9747fb59d0
#
_cell.length_a   1.000
_cell.length_b   1.000
_cell.length_c   1.000
_cell.angle_alpha   90.00
_cell.angle_beta   90.00
_cell.angle_gamma   90.00
#
_symmetry.space_group_name_H-M   'P 1'
#
loop_
_entity.id
_entity.type
_entity.pdbx_description
1 polymer ?
#
loop_
_entity_poly.entity_id
_entity_poly.type
_entity_poly.pdbx_seq_one_letter_code
_entity_poly.pdbx_strand_id
1 'polypeptide(L)'
;WWTDLGFGLVLGAVLLFGVLAVELAVGWVSVIGSFAPSPGQPFVATILVGVVAVAAVAFGEEAAYRGYPIKNLAEGVAKARWGMVIAVVIPAVFFGLAHATNENATWLSTFNIVIFGLLFGTGYVLTGELALPIGLHFGWDFVQGFVFGVVASGKQYGSVLVLADDSSATLWTGRPYGAEGGLMGTAAFIAGFLA
;
A
#
# COMPACT_ATOMS: atom_id res chain seq x y z
N TRP A 1 -19.09 5.20 6.96
CA TRP A 1 -17.70 5.29 7.39
C TRP A 1 -17.13 3.92 7.78
N TRP A 2 -17.74 3.24 8.77
CA TRP A 2 -17.22 1.94 9.23
C TRP A 2 -17.32 0.85 8.18
N THR A 3 -18.35 0.87 7.35
CA THR A 3 -18.53 -0.06 6.22
C THR A 3 -17.43 0.14 5.18
N ASP A 4 -17.13 1.39 4.82
CA ASP A 4 -16.12 1.72 3.82
C ASP A 4 -14.71 1.44 4.33
N LEU A 5 -14.44 1.72 5.62
CA LEU A 5 -13.20 1.34 6.28
C LEU A 5 -13.00 -0.19 6.24
N GLY A 6 -14.03 -0.96 6.63
CA GLY A 6 -14.00 -2.42 6.62
C GLY A 6 -13.83 -2.99 5.22
N PHE A 7 -14.55 -2.44 4.23
CA PHE A 7 -14.40 -2.84 2.83
C PHE A 7 -12.98 -2.56 2.32
N GLY A 8 -12.47 -1.34 2.55
CA GLY A 8 -11.09 -0.98 2.16
C GLY A 8 -10.07 -1.92 2.78
N LEU A 9 -10.18 -2.19 4.10
CA LEU A 9 -9.27 -3.10 4.81
C LEU A 9 -9.26 -4.51 4.18
N VAL A 10 -10.45 -5.06 3.92
CA VAL A 10 -10.57 -6.38 3.29
C VAL A 10 -10.03 -6.35 1.87
N LEU A 11 -10.33 -5.30 1.09
CA LEU A 11 -9.82 -5.15 -0.27
C LEU A 11 -8.30 -5.11 -0.31
N GLY A 12 -7.65 -4.27 0.51
CA GLY A 12 -6.19 -4.17 0.60
C GLY A 12 -5.55 -5.50 0.98
N ALA A 13 -6.12 -6.17 2.00
CA ALA A 13 -5.67 -7.48 2.41
C ALA A 13 -5.80 -8.52 1.28
N VAL A 14 -6.96 -8.61 0.63
CA VAL A 14 -7.22 -9.59 -0.44
C VAL A 14 -6.32 -9.36 -1.65
N LEU A 15 -6.11 -8.11 -2.06
CA LEU A 15 -5.20 -7.78 -3.16
C LEU A 15 -3.78 -8.27 -2.86
N LEU A 16 -3.26 -8.01 -1.67
CA LEU A 16 -1.93 -8.47 -1.29
C LEU A 16 -1.85 -9.97 -1.10
N PHE A 17 -2.84 -10.60 -0.47
CA PHE A 17 -2.91 -12.06 -0.41
C PHE A 17 -2.90 -12.69 -1.81
N GLY A 18 -3.59 -12.10 -2.78
CA GLY A 18 -3.58 -12.53 -4.17
C GLY A 18 -2.18 -12.46 -4.80
N VAL A 19 -1.47 -11.36 -4.60
CA VAL A 19 -0.07 -11.20 -5.04
C VAL A 19 0.79 -12.33 -4.48
N LEU A 20 0.80 -12.48 -3.16
CA LEU A 20 1.65 -13.46 -2.49
C LEU A 20 1.25 -14.92 -2.77
N ALA A 21 -0.03 -15.19 -2.97
CA ALA A 21 -0.49 -16.52 -3.38
C ALA A 21 0.09 -16.92 -4.74
N VAL A 22 0.11 -16.00 -5.70
CA VAL A 22 0.74 -16.24 -7.01
C VAL A 22 2.25 -16.40 -6.85
N GLU A 23 2.93 -15.51 -6.13
CA GLU A 23 4.39 -15.58 -5.90
C GLU A 23 4.82 -16.89 -5.23
N LEU A 24 4.04 -17.37 -4.26
CA LEU A 24 4.27 -18.67 -3.60
C LEU A 24 4.00 -19.84 -4.57
N ALA A 25 2.92 -19.77 -5.34
CA ALA A 25 2.54 -20.85 -6.26
C ALA A 25 3.55 -21.06 -7.40
N VAL A 26 4.18 -19.98 -7.88
CA VAL A 26 5.21 -20.05 -8.92
C VAL A 26 6.63 -20.21 -8.37
N GLY A 27 6.79 -20.23 -7.04
CA GLY A 27 8.08 -20.46 -6.39
C GLY A 27 9.01 -19.23 -6.36
N TRP A 28 8.50 -18.02 -6.62
CA TRP A 28 9.30 -16.79 -6.51
C TRP A 28 9.59 -16.39 -5.07
N VAL A 29 8.77 -16.87 -4.15
CA VAL A 29 8.97 -16.75 -2.70
C VAL A 29 8.72 -18.09 -2.02
N SER A 30 9.32 -18.27 -0.85
CA SER A 30 9.11 -19.46 -0.02
C SER A 30 9.00 -19.06 1.46
N VAL A 31 8.18 -19.80 2.22
CA VAL A 31 8.09 -19.64 3.67
C VAL A 31 9.26 -20.32 4.33
N ILE A 32 10.11 -19.57 5.05
CA ILE A 32 11.30 -20.07 5.73
C ILE A 32 11.22 -20.02 7.27
N GLY A 33 10.17 -19.40 7.81
CA GLY A 33 9.98 -19.27 9.24
C GLY A 33 8.65 -18.64 9.60
N SER A 34 8.40 -18.52 10.90
CA SER A 34 7.20 -17.90 11.45
C SER A 34 7.45 -17.23 12.79
N PHE A 35 6.56 -16.32 13.18
CA PHE A 35 6.57 -15.62 14.47
C PHE A 35 7.89 -14.90 14.78
N ALA A 36 8.43 -14.17 13.78
CA ALA A 36 9.63 -13.37 13.93
C ALA A 36 9.31 -12.02 14.59
N PRO A 37 9.75 -11.76 15.83
CA PRO A 37 9.56 -10.47 16.47
C PRO A 37 10.52 -9.41 15.91
N SER A 38 10.17 -8.15 16.09
CA SER A 38 11.12 -7.05 15.90
C SER A 38 12.24 -7.12 16.95
N PRO A 39 13.45 -6.66 16.63
CA PRO A 39 14.58 -6.74 17.58
C PRO A 39 14.25 -6.12 18.93
N GLY A 40 14.51 -6.86 20.00
CA GLY A 40 14.32 -6.41 21.37
C GLY A 40 12.87 -6.38 21.88
N GLN A 41 11.90 -6.90 21.12
CA GLN A 41 10.49 -6.91 21.52
C GLN A 41 9.90 -8.32 21.54
N PRO A 42 8.95 -8.63 22.46
CA PRO A 42 8.12 -9.81 22.34
C PRO A 42 7.25 -9.77 21.07
N PHE A 43 6.94 -10.93 20.49
CA PHE A 43 6.15 -11.02 19.25
C PHE A 43 4.80 -10.30 19.34
N VAL A 44 4.07 -10.48 20.43
CA VAL A 44 2.76 -9.80 20.64
C VAL A 44 2.92 -8.28 20.64
N ALA A 45 3.97 -7.74 21.28
CA ALA A 45 4.26 -6.31 21.27
C ALA A 45 4.60 -5.82 19.85
N THR A 46 5.37 -6.60 19.08
CA THR A 46 5.64 -6.30 17.67
C THR A 46 4.36 -6.09 16.86
N ILE A 47 3.40 -7.02 16.99
CA ILE A 47 2.12 -6.92 16.26
C ILE A 47 1.28 -5.74 16.75
N LEU A 48 1.16 -5.53 18.05
CA LEU A 48 0.37 -4.40 18.59
C LEU A 48 0.95 -3.04 18.19
N VAL A 49 2.26 -2.89 18.28
CA VAL A 49 2.96 -1.68 17.81
C VAL A 49 2.75 -1.51 16.30
N GLY A 50 2.81 -2.60 15.54
CA GLY A 50 2.55 -2.61 14.10
C GLY A 50 1.16 -2.11 13.74
N VAL A 51 0.13 -2.58 14.42
CA VAL A 51 -1.26 -2.10 14.23
C VAL A 51 -1.35 -0.59 14.42
N VAL A 52 -0.79 -0.08 15.52
CA VAL A 52 -0.82 1.36 15.82
C VAL A 52 0.00 2.15 14.80
N ALA A 53 1.20 1.68 14.45
CA ALA A 53 2.08 2.37 13.52
C ALA A 53 1.48 2.46 12.11
N VAL A 54 0.98 1.33 11.57
CA VAL A 54 0.35 1.29 10.24
C VAL A 54 -0.94 2.13 10.23
N ALA A 55 -1.74 2.07 11.29
CA ALA A 55 -2.94 2.91 11.40
C ALA A 55 -2.59 4.40 11.39
N ALA A 56 -1.52 4.80 12.10
CA ALA A 56 -1.08 6.20 12.13
C ALA A 56 -0.53 6.65 10.76
N VAL A 57 0.24 5.79 10.08
CA VAL A 57 0.76 6.05 8.72
C VAL A 57 -0.41 6.19 7.74
N ALA A 58 -1.29 5.19 7.66
CA ALA A 58 -2.43 5.20 6.75
C ALA A 58 -3.33 6.42 6.96
N PHE A 59 -3.67 6.73 8.22
CA PHE A 59 -4.46 7.93 8.53
C PHE A 59 -3.72 9.22 8.14
N GLY A 60 -2.45 9.36 8.54
CA GLY A 60 -1.65 10.57 8.30
C GLY A 60 -1.44 10.84 6.81
N GLU A 61 -1.08 9.80 6.04
CA GLU A 61 -0.83 9.94 4.61
C GLU A 61 -2.13 10.16 3.83
N GLU A 62 -3.22 9.46 4.15
CA GLU A 62 -4.49 9.69 3.48
C GLU A 62 -5.05 11.10 3.78
N ALA A 63 -4.90 11.59 5.00
CA ALA A 63 -5.27 12.96 5.33
C ALA A 63 -4.42 13.98 4.56
N ALA A 64 -3.09 13.76 4.47
CA ALA A 64 -2.14 14.67 3.84
C ALA A 64 -2.23 14.68 2.30
N TYR A 65 -2.48 13.53 1.67
CA TYR A 65 -2.46 13.40 0.21
C TYR A 65 -3.87 13.31 -0.43
N ARG A 66 -4.93 12.96 0.32
CA ARG A 66 -6.31 12.86 -0.20
C ARG A 66 -7.24 13.85 0.46
N GLY A 67 -7.31 13.86 1.77
CA GLY A 67 -8.28 14.69 2.49
C GLY A 67 -8.13 16.17 2.18
N TYR A 68 -6.96 16.74 2.45
CA TYR A 68 -6.69 18.15 2.25
C TYR A 68 -6.49 18.53 0.77
N PRO A 69 -5.57 17.87 0.01
CA PRO A 69 -5.23 18.34 -1.34
C PRO A 69 -6.36 18.15 -2.35
N ILE A 70 -7.03 16.99 -2.37
CA ILE A 70 -8.08 16.73 -3.37
C ILE A 70 -9.22 17.72 -3.20
N LYS A 71 -9.67 17.97 -1.96
CA LYS A 71 -10.73 18.92 -1.69
C LYS A 71 -10.36 20.33 -2.17
N ASN A 72 -9.20 20.83 -1.76
CA ASN A 72 -8.78 22.21 -2.09
C ASN A 72 -8.51 22.37 -3.60
N LEU A 73 -7.89 21.37 -4.23
CA LEU A 73 -7.66 21.41 -5.68
C LEU A 73 -8.99 21.35 -6.44
N ALA A 74 -9.92 20.47 -6.06
CA ALA A 74 -11.23 20.37 -6.69
C ALA A 74 -12.00 21.69 -6.62
N GLU A 75 -11.98 22.39 -5.47
CA GLU A 75 -12.57 23.71 -5.32
C GLU A 75 -11.85 24.75 -6.19
N GLY A 76 -10.53 24.75 -6.24
CA GLY A 76 -9.71 25.69 -7.02
C GLY A 76 -9.89 25.54 -8.53
N VAL A 77 -10.11 24.32 -9.01
CA VAL A 77 -10.27 24.02 -10.46
C VAL A 77 -11.71 23.63 -10.84
N ALA A 78 -12.70 23.94 -10.01
CA ALA A 78 -14.10 23.52 -10.19
C ALA A 78 -14.69 23.87 -11.57
N LYS A 79 -14.22 24.94 -12.22
CA LYS A 79 -14.66 25.37 -13.54
C LYS A 79 -13.94 24.68 -14.71
N ALA A 80 -12.86 23.95 -14.43
CA ALA A 80 -12.09 23.24 -15.45
C ALA A 80 -12.81 21.94 -15.85
N ARG A 81 -12.87 21.65 -17.15
CA ARG A 81 -13.47 20.41 -17.68
C ARG A 81 -12.91 19.13 -17.02
N TRP A 82 -11.64 19.14 -16.65
CA TRP A 82 -10.92 18.03 -16.05
C TRP A 82 -10.55 18.28 -14.58
N GLY A 83 -11.26 19.21 -13.91
CA GLY A 83 -10.92 19.66 -12.57
C GLY A 83 -10.76 18.51 -11.55
N MET A 84 -11.72 17.57 -11.52
CA MET A 84 -11.63 16.43 -10.60
C MET A 84 -10.46 15.48 -10.93
N VAL A 85 -10.20 15.25 -12.22
CA VAL A 85 -9.04 14.43 -12.63
C VAL A 85 -7.74 15.09 -12.18
N ILE A 86 -7.60 16.39 -12.36
CA ILE A 86 -6.43 17.16 -11.90
C ILE A 86 -6.29 17.06 -10.38
N ALA A 87 -7.40 17.20 -9.64
CA ALA A 87 -7.43 17.13 -8.19
C ALA A 87 -7.00 15.74 -7.64
N VAL A 88 -7.23 14.67 -8.37
CA VAL A 88 -6.80 13.30 -7.99
C VAL A 88 -5.38 13.02 -8.46
N VAL A 89 -5.04 13.37 -9.71
CA VAL A 89 -3.74 13.02 -10.32
C VAL A 89 -2.59 13.76 -9.65
N ILE A 90 -2.73 15.05 -9.36
CA ILE A 90 -1.63 15.83 -8.77
C ILE A 90 -1.19 15.25 -7.43
N PRO A 91 -2.08 15.05 -6.43
CA PRO A 91 -1.67 14.46 -5.15
C PRO A 91 -1.13 13.02 -5.28
N ALA A 92 -1.66 12.22 -6.23
CA ALA A 92 -1.16 10.88 -6.48
C ALA A 92 0.30 10.88 -7.01
N VAL A 93 0.62 11.81 -7.91
CA VAL A 93 2.00 12.00 -8.38
C VAL A 93 2.92 12.44 -7.25
N PHE A 94 2.50 13.41 -6.43
CA PHE A 94 3.30 13.83 -5.27
C PHE A 94 3.49 12.71 -4.25
N PHE A 95 2.47 11.87 -4.04
CA PHE A 95 2.57 10.69 -3.19
C PHE A 95 3.63 9.71 -3.68
N GLY A 96 3.64 9.38 -4.98
CA GLY A 96 4.68 8.52 -5.57
C GLY A 96 6.07 9.15 -5.47
N LEU A 97 6.20 10.45 -5.77
CA LEU A 97 7.49 11.16 -5.68
C LEU A 97 8.02 11.25 -4.24
N ALA A 98 7.16 11.39 -3.25
CA ALA A 98 7.57 11.36 -1.85
C ALA A 98 8.21 10.02 -1.44
N HIS A 99 7.80 8.92 -2.07
CA HIS A 99 8.35 7.58 -1.85
C HIS A 99 9.59 7.27 -2.70
N ALA A 100 9.93 8.11 -3.67
CA ALA A 100 11.09 7.90 -4.54
C ALA A 100 12.45 7.97 -3.80
N THR A 101 12.46 8.51 -2.58
CA THR A 101 13.65 8.58 -1.72
C THR A 101 13.72 7.46 -0.68
N ASN A 102 12.75 6.56 -0.64
CA ASN A 102 12.76 5.40 0.26
C ASN A 102 13.90 4.44 -0.13
N GLU A 103 14.33 3.67 0.85
CA GLU A 103 15.37 2.65 0.62
C GLU A 103 14.92 1.66 -0.48
N ASN A 104 15.83 1.34 -1.39
CA ASN A 104 15.60 0.47 -2.55
C ASN A 104 14.50 0.94 -3.54
N ALA A 105 14.08 2.19 -3.49
CA ALA A 105 13.11 2.72 -4.44
C ALA A 105 13.64 2.64 -5.88
N THR A 106 12.75 2.30 -6.81
CA THR A 106 13.01 2.22 -8.24
C THR A 106 12.01 3.10 -8.99
N TRP A 107 12.25 3.34 -10.29
CA TRP A 107 11.24 4.01 -11.13
C TRP A 107 9.91 3.24 -11.16
N LEU A 108 9.97 1.89 -11.13
CA LEU A 108 8.77 1.05 -11.13
C LEU A 108 8.00 1.16 -9.80
N SER A 109 8.71 1.14 -8.65
CA SER A 109 8.06 1.34 -7.35
C SER A 109 7.43 2.73 -7.27
N THR A 110 8.12 3.78 -7.70
CA THR A 110 7.57 5.14 -7.74
C THR A 110 6.33 5.23 -8.62
N PHE A 111 6.36 4.63 -9.80
CA PHE A 111 5.22 4.57 -10.72
C PHE A 111 4.04 3.79 -10.09
N ASN A 112 4.30 2.66 -9.47
CA ASN A 112 3.28 1.86 -8.78
C ASN A 112 2.64 2.62 -7.61
N ILE A 113 3.43 3.35 -6.83
CA ILE A 113 2.89 4.18 -5.74
C ILE A 113 2.03 5.33 -6.31
N VAL A 114 2.34 5.86 -7.50
CA VAL A 114 1.42 6.79 -8.18
C VAL A 114 0.10 6.11 -8.52
N ILE A 115 0.12 4.88 -9.10
CA ILE A 115 -1.10 4.11 -9.40
C ILE A 115 -1.88 3.82 -8.12
N PHE A 116 -1.22 3.43 -7.05
CA PHE A 116 -1.85 3.21 -5.76
C PHE A 116 -2.46 4.51 -5.22
N GLY A 117 -1.74 5.62 -5.41
CA GLY A 117 -2.24 6.96 -5.11
C GLY A 117 -3.51 7.34 -5.86
N LEU A 118 -3.60 6.96 -7.14
CA LEU A 118 -4.81 7.15 -7.97
C LEU A 118 -5.97 6.28 -7.46
N LEU A 119 -5.71 5.03 -7.09
CA LEU A 119 -6.72 4.13 -6.52
C LEU A 119 -7.31 4.72 -5.22
N PHE A 120 -6.48 5.15 -4.31
CA PHE A 120 -6.90 5.81 -3.06
C PHE A 120 -7.69 7.10 -3.33
N GLY A 121 -7.18 7.94 -4.24
CA GLY A 121 -7.85 9.18 -4.61
C GLY A 121 -9.22 8.95 -5.26
N THR A 122 -9.34 7.89 -6.08
CA THR A 122 -10.61 7.47 -6.67
C THR A 122 -11.57 7.00 -5.58
N GLY A 123 -11.12 6.16 -4.66
CA GLY A 123 -11.93 5.72 -3.51
C GLY A 123 -12.44 6.89 -2.67
N TYR A 124 -11.58 7.88 -2.41
CA TYR A 124 -11.98 9.11 -1.71
C TYR A 124 -13.05 9.90 -2.46
N VAL A 125 -12.89 10.06 -3.78
CA VAL A 125 -13.88 10.82 -4.59
C VAL A 125 -15.22 10.09 -4.69
N LEU A 126 -15.20 8.77 -4.79
CA LEU A 126 -16.43 7.96 -4.88
C LEU A 126 -17.23 7.93 -3.58
N THR A 127 -16.55 7.89 -2.44
CA THR A 127 -17.22 7.81 -1.13
C THR A 127 -17.41 9.16 -0.45
N GLY A 128 -16.63 10.17 -0.84
CA GLY A 128 -16.57 11.48 -0.17
C GLY A 128 -15.88 11.44 1.20
N GLU A 129 -15.28 10.30 1.58
CA GLU A 129 -14.70 10.05 2.89
C GLU A 129 -13.32 9.38 2.81
N LEU A 130 -12.51 9.56 3.85
CA LEU A 130 -11.19 8.91 3.95
C LEU A 130 -11.26 7.44 4.41
N ALA A 131 -12.41 6.95 4.81
CA ALA A 131 -12.55 5.63 5.40
C ALA A 131 -12.06 4.50 4.48
N LEU A 132 -12.51 4.51 3.22
CA LEU A 132 -12.12 3.50 2.24
C LEU A 132 -10.61 3.53 1.94
N PRO A 133 -9.99 4.67 1.57
CA PRO A 133 -8.54 4.70 1.34
C PRO A 133 -7.72 4.38 2.59
N ILE A 134 -8.10 4.82 3.78
CA ILE A 134 -7.44 4.45 5.04
C ILE A 134 -7.50 2.93 5.26
N GLY A 135 -8.67 2.33 5.08
CA GLY A 135 -8.83 0.88 5.22
C GLY A 135 -7.98 0.09 4.25
N LEU A 136 -7.99 0.49 2.96
CA LEU A 136 -7.24 -0.18 1.90
C LEU A 136 -5.72 -0.05 2.13
N HIS A 137 -5.24 1.12 2.50
CA HIS A 137 -3.85 1.38 2.85
C HIS A 137 -3.42 0.52 4.05
N PHE A 138 -4.19 0.57 5.14
CA PHE A 138 -3.91 -0.24 6.32
C PHE A 138 -3.91 -1.74 6.00
N GLY A 139 -4.91 -2.23 5.27
CA GLY A 139 -5.04 -3.65 4.93
C GLY A 139 -3.86 -4.15 4.11
N TRP A 140 -3.43 -3.38 3.12
CA TRP A 140 -2.26 -3.68 2.31
C TRP A 140 -0.99 -3.72 3.16
N ASP A 141 -0.63 -2.62 3.83
CA ASP A 141 0.63 -2.48 4.56
C ASP A 141 0.75 -3.44 5.74
N PHE A 142 -0.35 -3.63 6.51
CA PHE A 142 -0.33 -4.52 7.65
C PHE A 142 -0.14 -5.98 7.24
N VAL A 143 -0.85 -6.41 6.22
CA VAL A 143 -0.70 -7.78 5.71
C VAL A 143 0.70 -7.98 5.11
N GLN A 144 1.19 -7.01 4.34
CA GLN A 144 2.54 -7.07 3.76
C GLN A 144 3.63 -7.16 4.83
N GLY A 145 3.69 -6.19 5.72
CA GLY A 145 4.77 -6.06 6.68
C GLY A 145 4.67 -7.02 7.87
N PHE A 146 3.48 -7.17 8.44
CA PHE A 146 3.31 -7.86 9.72
C PHE A 146 2.73 -9.27 9.61
N VAL A 147 1.98 -9.59 8.55
CA VAL A 147 1.55 -10.97 8.32
C VAL A 147 2.62 -11.76 7.56
N PHE A 148 3.07 -11.25 6.43
CA PHE A 148 3.98 -11.97 5.55
C PHE A 148 5.46 -11.60 5.70
N GLY A 149 5.80 -10.54 6.45
CA GLY A 149 7.18 -10.11 6.64
C GLY A 149 7.87 -9.65 5.36
N VAL A 150 7.07 -9.20 4.39
CA VAL A 150 7.58 -8.57 3.19
C VAL A 150 7.96 -7.14 3.52
N VAL A 151 9.08 -6.67 2.99
CA VAL A 151 9.44 -5.25 3.06
C VAL A 151 8.28 -4.41 2.54
N ALA A 152 7.91 -3.37 3.25
CA ALA A 152 6.87 -2.44 2.85
C ALA A 152 7.48 -1.06 2.61
N SER A 153 7.42 -0.57 1.39
CA SER A 153 8.01 0.72 0.97
C SER A 153 9.46 0.93 1.47
N GLY A 154 10.28 -0.11 1.40
CA GLY A 154 11.68 -0.11 1.84
C GLY A 154 11.92 -0.40 3.33
N LYS A 155 10.89 -0.69 4.12
CA LYS A 155 11.02 -0.94 5.58
C LYS A 155 10.72 -2.39 5.94
N GLN A 156 11.57 -2.99 6.78
CA GLN A 156 11.41 -4.35 7.30
C GLN A 156 10.81 -4.34 8.71
N TYR A 157 9.90 -5.26 8.96
CA TYR A 157 9.20 -5.42 10.24
C TYR A 157 9.30 -6.85 10.76
N GLY A 158 8.99 -7.06 12.02
CA GLY A 158 8.72 -8.41 12.54
C GLY A 158 7.34 -8.90 12.10
N SER A 159 7.17 -10.22 11.91
CA SER A 159 6.01 -10.76 11.19
C SER A 159 5.55 -12.14 11.65
N VAL A 160 4.33 -12.51 11.28
CA VAL A 160 3.78 -13.85 11.49
C VAL A 160 4.52 -14.88 10.64
N LEU A 161 4.76 -14.58 9.35
CA LEU A 161 5.53 -15.42 8.44
C LEU A 161 6.82 -14.72 8.04
N VAL A 162 7.85 -15.50 7.76
CA VAL A 162 9.12 -15.03 7.21
C VAL A 162 9.28 -15.64 5.83
N LEU A 163 9.44 -14.78 4.83
CA LEU A 163 9.60 -15.20 3.44
C LEU A 163 11.04 -15.00 2.98
N ALA A 164 11.52 -15.93 2.16
CA ALA A 164 12.74 -15.78 1.37
C ALA A 164 12.36 -15.60 -0.11
N ASP A 165 13.14 -14.80 -0.81
CA ASP A 165 12.93 -14.41 -2.19
C ASP A 165 13.88 -15.12 -3.14
N ASP A 166 13.39 -15.46 -4.33
CA ASP A 166 14.22 -15.73 -5.49
C ASP A 166 14.65 -14.38 -6.11
N SER A 167 15.94 -14.07 -6.04
CA SER A 167 16.50 -12.84 -6.60
C SER A 167 16.30 -12.69 -8.11
N SER A 168 16.06 -13.78 -8.84
CA SER A 168 15.77 -13.76 -10.27
C SER A 168 14.38 -13.19 -10.59
N ALA A 169 13.47 -13.18 -9.62
CA ALA A 169 12.08 -12.74 -9.78
C ALA A 169 11.84 -11.27 -9.35
N THR A 170 12.88 -10.50 -9.07
CA THR A 170 12.78 -9.12 -8.53
C THR A 170 11.87 -8.20 -9.33
N LEU A 171 11.84 -8.31 -10.67
CA LEU A 171 10.94 -7.51 -11.51
C LEU A 171 9.45 -7.80 -11.20
N TRP A 172 9.13 -9.03 -10.86
CA TRP A 172 7.76 -9.45 -10.56
C TRP A 172 7.37 -9.15 -9.12
N THR A 173 8.25 -9.50 -8.17
CA THR A 173 7.98 -9.38 -6.73
C THR A 173 8.25 -8.00 -6.15
N GLY A 174 9.06 -7.19 -6.83
CA GLY A 174 9.44 -5.84 -6.39
C GLY A 174 10.48 -5.76 -5.29
N ARG A 175 10.98 -6.90 -4.81
CA ARG A 175 11.95 -6.91 -3.71
C ARG A 175 13.33 -6.45 -4.17
N PRO A 176 14.05 -5.72 -3.36
CA PRO A 176 13.92 -5.49 -1.92
C PRO A 176 13.04 -4.30 -1.48
N TYR A 177 12.32 -3.62 -2.38
CA TYR A 177 11.47 -2.48 -2.00
C TYR A 177 10.17 -2.93 -1.31
N GLY A 178 9.56 -4.00 -1.82
CA GLY A 178 8.27 -4.51 -1.39
C GLY A 178 7.37 -4.87 -2.58
N ALA A 179 6.21 -5.45 -2.32
CA ALA A 179 5.26 -5.86 -3.37
C ALA A 179 4.88 -4.69 -4.31
N GLU A 180 4.89 -3.46 -3.80
CA GLU A 180 4.66 -2.23 -4.58
C GLU A 180 5.77 -1.97 -5.61
N GLY A 181 6.94 -2.57 -5.44
CA GLY A 181 8.09 -2.41 -6.35
C GLY A 181 8.02 -3.26 -7.62
N GLY A 182 7.09 -4.23 -7.68
CA GLY A 182 7.03 -5.24 -8.75
C GLY A 182 5.82 -5.13 -9.66
N LEU A 183 5.86 -5.88 -10.77
CA LEU A 183 4.74 -5.99 -11.71
C LEU A 183 3.51 -6.64 -11.09
N MET A 184 3.68 -7.53 -10.09
CA MET A 184 2.55 -8.11 -9.36
C MET A 184 1.79 -7.04 -8.57
N GLY A 185 2.50 -6.08 -7.97
CA GLY A 185 1.90 -4.89 -7.35
C GLY A 185 1.13 -4.05 -8.37
N THR A 186 1.72 -3.79 -9.55
CA THR A 186 1.01 -3.09 -10.64
C THR A 186 -0.32 -3.77 -10.98
N ALA A 187 -0.29 -5.10 -11.16
CA ALA A 187 -1.49 -5.86 -11.48
C ALA A 187 -2.54 -5.79 -10.37
N ALA A 188 -2.12 -5.89 -9.11
CA ALA A 188 -3.01 -5.78 -7.95
C ALA A 188 -3.68 -4.41 -7.87
N PHE A 189 -2.92 -3.32 -8.05
CA PHE A 189 -3.48 -1.96 -8.00
C PHE A 189 -4.46 -1.70 -9.14
N ILE A 190 -4.18 -2.21 -10.35
CA ILE A 190 -5.12 -2.15 -11.47
C ILE A 190 -6.39 -2.96 -11.15
N ALA A 191 -6.26 -4.15 -10.59
CA ALA A 191 -7.40 -4.95 -10.17
C ALA A 191 -8.26 -4.24 -9.09
N GLY A 192 -7.65 -3.47 -8.21
CA GLY A 192 -8.34 -2.67 -7.21
C GLY A 192 -9.32 -1.64 -7.78
N PHE A 193 -9.11 -1.15 -9.02
CA PHE A 193 -10.07 -0.26 -9.69
C PHE A 193 -11.33 -0.98 -10.20
N LEU A 194 -11.35 -2.31 -10.19
CA LEU A 194 -12.47 -3.12 -10.68
C LEU A 194 -13.38 -3.58 -9.52
N ALA A 195 -12.97 -3.36 -8.27
CA ALA A 195 -13.70 -3.72 -7.07
C ALA A 195 -14.58 -2.58 -6.57
#